data_97de6b11880ccbd09f4dc4b117cfbec6
#
_entry.id   97de6b11880ccbd09f4dc4b117cfbec6
#
_cell.length_a   1.000
_cell.length_b   1.000
_cell.length_c   1.000
_cell.angle_alpha   90.00
_cell.angle_beta   90.00
_cell.angle_gamma   90.00
#
_symmetry.space_group_name_H-M   'P 1'
#
loop_
_entity.id
_entity.type
_entity.pdbx_description
1 polymer ?
#
loop_
_entity_poly.entity_id
_entity_poly.type
_entity_poly.pdbx_seq_one_letter_code
_entity_poly.pdbx_strand_id
1 'polypeptide(L)'
;SAFYSSLGFVPTHAFMGDDHIYLQYDQDYLVGAGYSPRLQVFRNDDLIFTYTVLPPNPASGPVRGLYTYQNHWYLEVADVLIRDGVILNDESRISEMFSFHFLNEKPFHFYRQTENIHIAYAGNTLPIRYQSVIHEPMCCSGGMTNMTLAYNALGFYALRDGSWYYVLITPLNP
;
A
#
# COMPACT_ATOMS: atom_id res chain seq x y z
N SER A 1 13.60 -0.31 7.29
CA SER A 1 12.90 -0.26 5.99
C SER A 1 12.21 1.08 5.71
N ALA A 2 11.88 1.90 6.73
CA ALA A 2 11.27 3.24 6.57
C ALA A 2 12.12 4.23 5.74
N PHE A 3 13.43 3.98 5.61
CA PHE A 3 14.35 4.87 4.90
C PHE A 3 14.18 4.84 3.37
N TYR A 4 13.68 3.73 2.82
CA TYR A 4 13.55 3.56 1.37
C TYR A 4 12.29 4.21 0.79
N SER A 5 11.22 4.35 1.57
CA SER A 5 9.97 4.97 1.09
C SER A 5 10.12 6.48 0.87
N SER A 6 11.01 7.15 1.61
CA SER A 6 11.27 8.58 1.46
C SER A 6 12.05 8.94 0.18
N LEU A 7 12.68 7.95 -0.47
CA LEU A 7 13.46 8.11 -1.69
C LEU A 7 12.70 7.70 -2.97
N GLY A 8 11.42 7.34 -2.86
CA GLY A 8 10.62 6.88 -3.99
C GLY A 8 10.93 5.45 -4.46
N PHE A 9 11.68 4.69 -3.69
CA PHE A 9 11.91 3.27 -3.94
C PHE A 9 10.77 2.43 -3.36
N VAL A 10 10.20 1.56 -4.19
CA VAL A 10 9.22 0.57 -3.75
C VAL A 10 9.96 -0.59 -3.09
N PRO A 11 9.71 -0.90 -1.80
CA PRO A 11 10.34 -2.04 -1.17
C PRO A 11 9.80 -3.35 -1.77
N THR A 12 10.70 -4.16 -2.30
CA THR A 12 10.40 -5.48 -2.88
C THR A 12 11.00 -6.62 -2.05
N HIS A 13 11.68 -6.30 -0.97
CA HIS A 13 12.32 -7.22 -0.05
C HIS A 13 12.00 -6.82 1.40
N ALA A 14 11.71 -7.80 2.23
CA ALA A 14 11.45 -7.62 3.66
C ALA A 14 11.98 -8.84 4.44
N PHE A 15 12.17 -8.69 5.74
CA PHE A 15 12.56 -9.78 6.63
C PHE A 15 11.49 -10.02 7.68
N MET A 16 11.21 -11.28 7.96
CA MET A 16 10.28 -11.74 8.97
C MET A 16 10.98 -12.73 9.88
N GLY A 17 11.57 -12.22 10.97
CA GLY A 17 12.58 -12.97 11.72
C GLY A 17 13.80 -13.24 10.84
N ASP A 18 14.17 -14.52 10.72
CA ASP A 18 15.26 -14.98 9.87
C ASP A 18 14.84 -15.26 8.41
N ASP A 19 13.53 -15.18 8.12
CA ASP A 19 13.03 -15.43 6.77
C ASP A 19 13.14 -14.19 5.89
N HIS A 20 13.62 -14.38 4.67
CA HIS A 20 13.65 -13.38 3.62
C HIS A 20 12.42 -13.50 2.75
N ILE A 21 11.57 -12.48 2.76
CA ILE A 21 10.39 -12.37 1.91
C ILE A 21 10.73 -11.43 0.76
N TYR A 22 10.51 -11.87 -0.48
CA TYR A 22 10.80 -11.02 -1.64
C TYR A 22 9.81 -11.22 -2.77
N LEU A 23 9.73 -10.20 -3.63
CA LEU A 23 8.83 -10.13 -4.77
C LEU A 23 9.61 -10.28 -6.08
N GLN A 24 9.11 -11.10 -6.98
CA GLN A 24 9.56 -11.17 -8.37
C GLN A 24 8.40 -10.92 -9.34
N TYR A 25 8.75 -10.38 -10.50
CA TYR A 25 7.83 -10.24 -11.62
C TYR A 25 8.02 -11.42 -12.57
N ASP A 26 6.96 -12.15 -12.83
CA ASP A 26 6.91 -13.12 -13.91
C ASP A 26 6.51 -12.39 -15.19
N GLN A 27 7.48 -12.23 -16.11
CA GLN A 27 7.31 -11.44 -17.32
C GLN A 27 6.57 -12.18 -18.45
N ASP A 28 6.28 -13.47 -18.28
CA ASP A 28 5.79 -14.32 -19.37
C ASP A 28 4.26 -14.36 -19.50
N TYR A 29 3.53 -13.53 -18.74
CA TYR A 29 2.07 -13.61 -18.75
C TYR A 29 1.45 -12.51 -19.64
N LEU A 30 0.97 -12.94 -20.83
CA LEU A 30 0.16 -12.13 -21.74
C LEU A 30 -1.33 -12.34 -21.44
N VAL A 31 -2.07 -11.29 -21.08
CA VAL A 31 -3.53 -11.32 -20.98
C VAL A 31 -4.10 -10.41 -22.06
N GLY A 32 -4.70 -10.98 -23.10
CA GLY A 32 -5.31 -10.24 -24.21
C GLY A 32 -4.29 -9.39 -24.97
N ALA A 33 -4.66 -8.14 -25.31
CA ALA A 33 -3.80 -7.20 -26.04
C ALA A 33 -2.86 -6.40 -25.12
N GLY A 34 -2.71 -6.76 -23.84
CA GLY A 34 -1.90 -6.05 -22.86
C GLY A 34 -1.10 -6.99 -21.97
N TYR A 35 0.00 -6.45 -21.40
CA TYR A 35 0.77 -7.13 -20.36
C TYR A 35 0.08 -6.95 -19.02
N SER A 36 -0.31 -8.05 -18.39
CA SER A 36 -0.67 -8.05 -16.98
C SER A 36 0.49 -8.66 -16.20
N PRO A 37 1.18 -7.87 -15.36
CA PRO A 37 2.27 -8.42 -14.59
C PRO A 37 1.72 -9.47 -13.62
N ARG A 38 2.36 -10.62 -13.61
CA ARG A 38 2.17 -11.66 -12.61
C ARG A 38 3.24 -11.47 -11.55
N LEU A 39 2.80 -11.28 -10.32
CA LEU A 39 3.65 -11.09 -9.17
C LEU A 39 3.79 -12.39 -8.43
N GLN A 40 5.01 -12.72 -8.02
CA GLN A 40 5.33 -13.89 -7.23
C GLN A 40 6.00 -13.47 -5.94
N VAL A 41 5.47 -13.92 -4.80
CA VAL A 41 6.07 -13.71 -3.49
C VAL A 41 6.77 -14.99 -3.06
N PHE A 42 8.02 -14.85 -2.68
CA PHE A 42 8.87 -15.94 -2.19
C PHE A 42 9.18 -15.74 -0.72
N ARG A 43 9.28 -16.85 0.01
CA ARG A 43 9.84 -16.91 1.36
C ARG A 43 11.08 -17.79 1.30
N ASN A 44 12.24 -17.20 1.55
CA ASN A 44 13.54 -17.78 1.22
C ASN A 44 13.54 -18.12 -0.29
N ASP A 45 13.59 -19.35 -0.71
CA ASP A 45 13.51 -19.71 -2.13
C ASP A 45 12.18 -20.41 -2.50
N ASP A 46 11.24 -20.50 -1.57
CA ASP A 46 9.94 -21.11 -1.78
C ASP A 46 8.90 -20.10 -2.29
N LEU A 47 8.24 -20.41 -3.41
CA LEU A 47 7.11 -19.64 -3.92
C LEU A 47 5.90 -19.84 -2.98
N ILE A 48 5.48 -18.78 -2.29
CA ILE A 48 4.37 -18.84 -1.33
C ILE A 48 3.08 -18.19 -1.82
N PHE A 49 3.16 -17.30 -2.83
CA PHE A 49 1.96 -16.64 -3.35
C PHE A 49 2.17 -16.13 -4.78
N THR A 50 1.10 -16.12 -5.56
CA THR A 50 1.07 -15.52 -6.90
C THR A 50 -0.15 -14.64 -7.05
N TYR A 51 0.03 -13.46 -7.61
CA TYR A 51 -1.03 -12.49 -7.88
C TYR A 51 -0.95 -11.97 -9.32
N THR A 52 -2.05 -12.01 -10.04
CA THR A 52 -2.14 -11.44 -11.39
C THR A 52 -2.80 -10.07 -11.31
N VAL A 53 -2.08 -9.02 -11.67
CA VAL A 53 -2.61 -7.66 -11.71
C VAL A 53 -3.51 -7.53 -12.94
N LEU A 54 -4.79 -7.28 -12.71
CA LEU A 54 -5.76 -7.08 -13.80
C LEU A 54 -5.67 -5.62 -14.32
N PRO A 55 -5.79 -5.42 -15.65
CA PRO A 55 -5.83 -4.05 -16.19
C PRO A 55 -6.99 -3.25 -15.58
N PRO A 56 -6.86 -1.92 -15.36
CA PRO A 56 -6.53 -1.00 -16.44
C PRO A 56 -5.28 -0.13 -16.25
N ASN A 57 -4.30 -0.48 -15.46
CA ASN A 57 -3.20 0.46 -15.29
C ASN A 57 -1.80 -0.13 -15.49
N PRO A 58 -1.34 -0.30 -16.75
CA PRO A 58 0.01 -0.80 -17.03
C PRO A 58 1.12 0.26 -16.88
N ALA A 59 0.80 1.53 -16.77
CA ALA A 59 1.80 2.61 -16.87
C ALA A 59 2.48 3.00 -15.54
N SER A 60 1.92 2.65 -14.42
CA SER A 60 2.53 2.86 -13.10
C SER A 60 2.77 1.51 -12.48
N GLY A 61 4.01 1.18 -12.16
CA GLY A 61 4.31 -0.08 -11.48
C GLY A 61 3.26 -0.39 -10.42
N PRO A 62 2.50 -1.49 -10.54
CA PRO A 62 1.33 -1.72 -9.69
C PRO A 62 1.73 -1.95 -8.23
N VAL A 63 2.98 -2.34 -7.98
CA VAL A 63 3.49 -2.62 -6.64
C VAL A 63 3.82 -1.32 -5.93
N ARG A 64 3.26 -1.16 -4.74
CA ARG A 64 3.50 -0.04 -3.83
C ARG A 64 4.47 -0.40 -2.71
N GLY A 65 4.52 -1.66 -2.32
CA GLY A 65 5.49 -2.14 -1.35
C GLY A 65 5.22 -3.54 -0.83
N LEU A 66 6.31 -4.19 -0.41
CA LEU A 66 6.29 -5.43 0.34
C LEU A 66 6.80 -5.13 1.76
N TYR A 67 6.06 -5.53 2.77
CA TYR A 67 6.31 -5.20 4.16
C TYR A 67 6.15 -6.43 5.06
N THR A 68 6.73 -6.39 6.25
CA THR A 68 6.52 -7.41 7.29
C THR A 68 6.15 -6.77 8.61
N TYR A 69 5.23 -7.39 9.35
CA TYR A 69 4.81 -6.96 10.68
C TYR A 69 4.22 -8.11 11.49
N GLN A 70 4.69 -8.31 12.70
CA GLN A 70 4.19 -9.36 13.64
C GLN A 70 4.03 -10.74 13.00
N ASN A 71 5.08 -11.23 12.32
CA ASN A 71 5.10 -12.51 11.60
C ASN A 71 4.09 -12.62 10.44
N HIS A 72 3.62 -11.49 9.90
CA HIS A 72 2.85 -11.41 8.68
C HIS A 72 3.61 -10.64 7.62
N TRP A 73 3.45 -11.03 6.37
CA TRP A 73 3.89 -10.21 5.24
C TRP A 73 2.68 -9.52 4.61
N TYR A 74 2.93 -8.32 4.09
CA TYR A 74 1.93 -7.48 3.41
C TYR A 74 2.47 -7.06 2.07
N LEU A 75 1.62 -7.13 1.05
CA LEU A 75 1.91 -6.65 -0.29
C LEU A 75 0.83 -5.65 -0.70
N GLU A 76 1.23 -4.42 -1.01
CA GLU A 76 0.34 -3.41 -1.60
C GLU A 76 0.55 -3.38 -3.11
N VAL A 77 -0.53 -3.64 -3.85
CA VAL A 77 -0.56 -3.68 -5.32
C VAL A 77 -1.72 -2.82 -5.81
N ALA A 78 -1.43 -1.69 -6.47
CA ALA A 78 -2.45 -0.71 -6.83
C ALA A 78 -3.28 -0.32 -5.59
N ASP A 79 -4.58 -0.61 -5.60
CA ASP A 79 -5.48 -0.30 -4.49
C ASP A 79 -5.90 -1.56 -3.71
N VAL A 80 -5.05 -2.58 -3.75
CA VAL A 80 -5.28 -3.88 -3.09
C VAL A 80 -4.20 -4.12 -2.04
N LEU A 81 -4.62 -4.48 -0.84
CA LEU A 81 -3.74 -4.92 0.24
C LEU A 81 -3.89 -6.42 0.48
N ILE A 82 -2.79 -7.12 0.40
CA ILE A 82 -2.70 -8.58 0.57
C ILE A 82 -1.90 -8.87 1.84
N ARG A 83 -2.40 -9.76 2.70
CA ARG A 83 -1.70 -10.25 3.90
C ARG A 83 -1.61 -11.76 3.84
N ASP A 84 -0.41 -12.31 3.87
CA ASP A 84 -0.15 -13.76 3.86
C ASP A 84 -0.90 -14.52 2.75
N GLY A 85 -1.05 -13.88 1.57
CA GLY A 85 -1.79 -14.44 0.44
C GLY A 85 -3.29 -14.21 0.46
N VAL A 86 -3.83 -13.55 1.48
CA VAL A 86 -5.25 -13.21 1.58
C VAL A 86 -5.47 -11.77 1.14
N ILE A 87 -6.39 -11.54 0.21
CA ILE A 87 -6.79 -10.21 -0.26
C ILE A 87 -7.71 -9.59 0.80
N LEU A 88 -7.21 -8.61 1.54
CA LEU A 88 -7.96 -7.98 2.63
C LEU A 88 -9.16 -7.17 2.15
N ASN A 89 -9.09 -6.64 0.92
CA ASN A 89 -10.22 -5.95 0.29
C ASN A 89 -11.46 -6.86 0.19
N ASP A 90 -11.27 -8.10 -0.22
CA ASP A 90 -12.37 -9.07 -0.40
C ASP A 90 -12.96 -9.49 0.95
N GLU A 91 -12.11 -9.78 1.93
CA GLU A 91 -12.56 -10.15 3.29
C GLU A 91 -13.41 -9.03 3.92
N SER A 92 -13.01 -7.78 3.71
CA SER A 92 -13.65 -6.61 4.30
C SER A 92 -14.74 -6.00 3.44
N ARG A 93 -14.93 -6.48 2.20
CA ARG A 93 -15.83 -5.90 1.17
C ARG A 93 -15.54 -4.43 0.90
N ILE A 94 -14.26 -4.10 0.81
CA ILE A 94 -13.73 -2.75 0.60
C ILE A 94 -13.17 -2.65 -0.81
N SER A 95 -13.54 -1.62 -1.57
CA SER A 95 -13.13 -1.47 -2.97
C SER A 95 -11.67 -1.07 -3.14
N GLU A 96 -11.14 -0.27 -2.23
CA GLU A 96 -9.78 0.26 -2.30
C GLU A 96 -9.13 0.23 -0.92
N MET A 97 -7.88 -0.26 -0.85
CA MET A 97 -6.97 -0.13 0.29
C MET A 97 -5.62 0.34 -0.24
N PHE A 98 -5.10 1.45 0.25
CA PHE A 98 -3.91 2.08 -0.30
C PHE A 98 -3.07 2.80 0.75
N SER A 99 -1.82 3.12 0.36
CA SER A 99 -0.84 3.81 1.20
C SER A 99 -0.59 3.09 2.53
N PHE A 100 -0.28 1.78 2.43
CA PHE A 100 0.08 0.99 3.60
C PHE A 100 1.48 1.39 4.10
N HIS A 101 1.56 1.78 5.36
CA HIS A 101 2.80 2.17 6.03
C HIS A 101 2.78 1.78 7.51
N PHE A 102 3.91 2.00 8.18
CA PHE A 102 3.99 1.90 9.63
C PHE A 102 4.18 3.29 10.23
N LEU A 103 3.28 3.67 11.12
CA LEU A 103 3.37 4.87 11.93
C LEU A 103 3.56 4.43 13.39
N ASN A 104 4.68 4.80 14.00
CA ASN A 104 5.06 4.34 15.35
C ASN A 104 4.97 2.81 15.47
N GLU A 105 5.61 2.10 14.52
CA GLU A 105 5.64 0.64 14.43
C GLU A 105 4.27 -0.05 14.34
N LYS A 106 3.20 0.68 14.07
CA LYS A 106 1.85 0.14 13.91
C LYS A 106 1.36 0.33 12.48
N PRO A 107 0.64 -0.64 11.91
CA PRO A 107 0.13 -0.54 10.55
C PRO A 107 -0.87 0.60 10.40
N PHE A 108 -0.72 1.33 9.32
CA PHE A 108 -1.55 2.44 8.88
C PHE A 108 -1.89 2.23 7.41
N HIS A 109 -3.14 2.45 7.02
CA HIS A 109 -3.55 2.53 5.62
C HIS A 109 -4.85 3.31 5.48
N PHE A 110 -5.11 3.75 4.26
CA PHE A 110 -6.42 4.26 3.87
C PHE A 110 -7.27 3.15 3.27
N TYR A 111 -8.58 3.27 3.40
CA TYR A 111 -9.54 2.42 2.70
C TYR A 111 -10.79 3.19 2.32
N ARG A 112 -11.39 2.82 1.17
CA ARG A 112 -12.65 3.39 0.71
C ARG A 112 -13.81 2.50 1.12
N GLN A 113 -14.73 3.08 1.86
CA GLN A 113 -16.01 2.45 2.20
C GLN A 113 -17.14 3.37 1.73
N THR A 114 -17.96 2.88 0.82
CA THR A 114 -18.96 3.69 0.09
C THR A 114 -18.27 4.86 -0.63
N GLU A 115 -18.63 6.11 -0.34
CA GLU A 115 -18.09 7.31 -0.97
C GLU A 115 -16.99 8.00 -0.14
N ASN A 116 -16.67 7.44 1.03
CA ASN A 116 -15.69 8.05 1.94
C ASN A 116 -14.41 7.23 2.06
N ILE A 117 -13.32 7.94 2.25
CA ILE A 117 -12.03 7.37 2.61
C ILE A 117 -11.87 7.46 4.12
N HIS A 118 -11.55 6.33 4.71
CA HIS A 118 -11.30 6.14 6.13
C HIS A 118 -9.84 5.85 6.36
N ILE A 119 -9.41 5.99 7.60
CA ILE A 119 -8.06 5.63 8.05
C ILE A 119 -8.17 4.43 8.98
N ALA A 120 -7.40 3.39 8.68
CA ALA A 120 -7.12 2.30 9.62
C ALA A 120 -5.75 2.53 10.27
N TYR A 121 -5.69 2.47 11.59
CA TYR A 121 -4.46 2.56 12.35
C TYR A 121 -4.46 1.56 13.50
N ALA A 122 -3.41 0.76 13.60
CA ALA A 122 -3.26 -0.28 14.63
C ALA A 122 -4.48 -1.21 14.73
N GLY A 123 -5.12 -1.54 13.59
CA GLY A 123 -6.30 -2.39 13.51
C GLY A 123 -7.64 -1.70 13.84
N ASN A 124 -7.64 -0.40 14.12
CA ASN A 124 -8.85 0.36 14.42
C ASN A 124 -9.12 1.42 13.33
N THR A 125 -10.38 1.67 13.04
CA THR A 125 -10.79 2.79 12.20
C THR A 125 -10.78 4.08 13.02
N LEU A 126 -10.07 5.11 12.52
CA LEU A 126 -10.11 6.44 13.13
C LEU A 126 -11.45 7.13 12.87
N PRO A 127 -11.94 7.98 13.81
CA PRO A 127 -13.26 8.63 13.69
C PRO A 127 -13.33 9.76 12.66
N ILE A 128 -12.28 9.90 11.83
CA ILE A 128 -12.19 10.90 10.77
C ILE A 128 -12.39 10.23 9.42
N ARG A 129 -13.04 10.95 8.49
CA ARG A 129 -13.27 10.51 7.12
C ARG A 129 -13.08 11.66 6.15
N TYR A 130 -12.74 11.31 4.91
CA TYR A 130 -12.49 12.24 3.82
C TYR A 130 -13.29 11.85 2.58
N GLN A 131 -13.63 12.82 1.73
CA GLN A 131 -14.24 12.60 0.43
C GLN A 131 -13.20 12.07 -0.58
N SER A 132 -11.96 12.55 -0.47
CA SER A 132 -10.82 12.12 -1.28
C SER A 132 -9.51 12.26 -0.53
N VAL A 133 -8.53 11.42 -0.89
CA VAL A 133 -7.13 11.53 -0.50
C VAL A 133 -6.30 11.36 -1.77
N ILE A 134 -5.30 12.22 -1.98
CA ILE A 134 -4.44 12.10 -3.15
C ILE A 134 -3.54 10.87 -3.02
N HIS A 135 -3.62 9.96 -3.99
CA HIS A 135 -2.80 8.75 -4.10
C HIS A 135 -2.53 8.41 -5.57
N GLU A 136 -1.89 9.35 -6.26
CA GLU A 136 -1.60 9.25 -7.69
C GLU A 136 -0.56 8.15 -7.99
N PRO A 137 -0.55 7.61 -9.22
CA PRO A 137 0.52 6.74 -9.68
C PRO A 137 1.89 7.42 -9.56
N MET A 138 2.91 6.67 -9.16
CA MET A 138 4.28 7.19 -8.92
C MET A 138 5.01 7.63 -10.20
N CYS A 139 4.38 7.53 -11.38
CA CYS A 139 5.02 7.80 -12.68
C CYS A 139 5.25 9.28 -13.01
N CYS A 140 4.65 10.21 -12.29
CA CYS A 140 4.54 11.60 -12.73
C CYS A 140 4.70 12.58 -11.57
N SER A 141 4.73 13.88 -11.88
CA SER A 141 4.78 14.95 -10.87
C SER A 141 3.62 14.89 -9.85
N GLY A 142 2.49 14.28 -10.20
CA GLY A 142 1.38 14.02 -9.28
C GLY A 142 1.80 13.15 -8.08
N GLY A 143 2.74 12.23 -8.26
CA GLY A 143 3.27 11.40 -7.16
C GLY A 143 3.94 12.21 -6.03
N MET A 144 4.36 13.44 -6.31
CA MET A 144 4.93 14.33 -5.29
C MET A 144 3.90 14.84 -4.27
N THR A 145 2.61 14.72 -4.58
CA THR A 145 1.51 15.11 -3.69
C THR A 145 0.93 13.93 -2.91
N ASN A 146 1.44 12.73 -3.14
CA ASN A 146 1.06 11.54 -2.39
C ASN A 146 1.44 11.66 -0.91
N MET A 147 0.89 10.76 -0.11
CA MET A 147 1.26 10.66 1.29
C MET A 147 2.76 10.48 1.46
N THR A 148 3.31 11.22 2.39
CA THR A 148 4.72 11.14 2.78
C THR A 148 4.84 10.74 4.24
N LEU A 149 5.83 9.89 4.53
CA LEU A 149 6.22 9.53 5.90
C LEU A 149 7.58 10.15 6.21
N ALA A 150 7.63 11.00 7.23
CA ALA A 150 8.87 11.58 7.74
C ALA A 150 8.86 11.64 9.26
N TYR A 151 9.93 11.17 9.88
CA TYR A 151 10.13 11.26 11.35
C TYR A 151 8.91 10.82 12.18
N ASN A 152 8.29 9.70 11.81
CA ASN A 152 7.12 9.20 12.50
C ASN A 152 5.87 10.10 12.38
N ALA A 153 5.79 10.88 11.31
CA ALA A 153 4.65 11.71 10.95
C ALA A 153 4.19 11.38 9.52
N LEU A 154 2.89 11.33 9.31
CA LEU A 154 2.29 11.14 7.98
C LEU A 154 1.68 12.45 7.51
N GLY A 155 2.10 12.92 6.34
CA GLY A 155 1.54 14.10 5.68
C GLY A 155 0.82 13.71 4.38
N PHE A 156 -0.39 14.23 4.14
CA PHE A 156 -1.15 13.95 2.92
C PHE A 156 -2.16 15.05 2.62
N TYR A 157 -2.60 15.12 1.38
CA TYR A 157 -3.69 16.00 0.96
C TYR A 157 -5.02 15.26 0.95
N ALA A 158 -6.03 15.85 1.59
CA ALA A 158 -7.36 15.28 1.68
C ALA A 158 -8.46 16.32 1.43
N LEU A 159 -9.53 15.90 0.77
CA LEU A 159 -10.74 16.67 0.55
C LEU A 159 -11.76 16.36 1.64
N ARG A 160 -12.21 17.38 2.34
CA ARG A 160 -13.27 17.27 3.34
C ARG A 160 -14.17 18.52 3.29
N ASP A 161 -15.49 18.32 3.32
CA ASP A 161 -16.48 19.40 3.31
C ASP A 161 -16.27 20.39 2.15
N GLY A 162 -15.87 19.85 0.96
CA GLY A 162 -15.63 20.62 -0.25
C GLY A 162 -14.32 21.41 -0.29
N SER A 163 -13.44 21.27 0.69
CA SER A 163 -12.14 21.97 0.79
C SER A 163 -10.97 20.99 0.89
N TRP A 164 -9.84 21.34 0.24
CA TRP A 164 -8.60 20.59 0.34
C TRP A 164 -7.79 21.05 1.54
N TYR A 165 -7.27 20.08 2.28
CA TYR A 165 -6.41 20.27 3.44
C TYR A 165 -5.11 19.49 3.27
N TYR A 166 -4.00 20.06 3.71
CA TYR A 166 -2.82 19.27 4.04
C TYR A 166 -2.96 18.78 5.48
N VAL A 167 -3.04 17.48 5.63
CA VAL A 167 -3.24 16.81 6.94
C VAL A 167 -1.91 16.25 7.40
N LEU A 168 -1.58 16.51 8.65
CA LEU A 168 -0.43 15.92 9.33
C LEU A 168 -0.92 15.06 10.49
N ILE A 169 -0.56 13.78 10.47
CA ILE A 169 -0.83 12.85 11.56
C ILE A 169 0.48 12.55 12.26
N THR A 170 0.51 12.81 13.55
CA THR A 170 1.60 12.44 14.44
C THR A 170 1.07 11.61 15.59
N PRO A 171 1.74 10.51 15.98
CA PRO A 171 1.38 9.83 17.23
C PRO A 171 1.58 10.81 18.37
N LEU A 172 0.64 10.83 19.30
CA LEU A 172 0.87 11.51 20.57
C LEU A 172 1.96 10.72 21.29
N ASN A 173 3.06 11.38 21.60
CA ASN A 173 4.04 10.80 22.50
C ASN A 173 3.35 10.58 23.86
N PRO A 174 3.44 9.39 24.44
CA PRO A 174 2.90 9.14 25.76
C PRO A 174 3.62 9.95 26.84
#